data_5c32c098d986288c5054439e5930b047
#
_entry.id   5c32c098d986288c5054439e5930b047
#
_cell.length_a   1.000
_cell.length_b   1.000
_cell.length_c   1.000
_cell.angle_alpha   90.00
_cell.angle_beta   90.00
_cell.angle_gamma   90.00
#
_symmetry.space_group_name_H-M   'P 1'
#
loop_
_entity.id
_entity.type
_entity.pdbx_description
1 polymer ?
#
loop_
_entity_poly.entity_id
_entity_poly.type
_entity_poly.pdbx_seq_one_letter_code
_entity_poly.pdbx_strand_id
1 'polypeptide(L)'
;MTEAAQTHKLSKQWLNDAERVVALTGAGISTDSGIPDFRGPQGVWTKDPDAEKLSDIRHYLADPAIRKKAWQARLDSPVWQAQPGAGHHALARLEQLGKLHTLITQNIDGLHQLAGNSPDVVVEIHGTVRKVRCMSCTYLVDMSVVLERLRYGEDDPSCPDCSGILKSATISFGQNLVPEDL
;
A
#
# COMPACT_ATOMS: atom_id res chain seq x y z
N MET A 1 8.11 10.01 -37.01
CA MET A 1 8.00 9.42 -35.66
C MET A 1 7.20 10.39 -34.83
N THR A 2 6.21 9.92 -34.08
CA THR A 2 5.45 10.77 -33.17
C THR A 2 6.34 11.17 -31.98
N GLU A 3 6.06 12.30 -31.32
CA GLU A 3 6.76 12.76 -30.11
C GLU A 3 6.78 11.69 -29.02
N ALA A 4 5.66 10.98 -28.83
CA ALA A 4 5.55 9.86 -27.89
C ALA A 4 6.53 8.71 -28.20
N ALA A 5 6.72 8.35 -29.47
CA ALA A 5 7.66 7.31 -29.88
C ALA A 5 9.12 7.72 -29.63
N GLN A 6 9.42 9.01 -29.79
CA GLN A 6 10.76 9.55 -29.52
C GLN A 6 11.07 9.58 -28.03
N THR A 7 10.11 10.02 -27.21
CA THR A 7 10.21 10.01 -25.73
C THR A 7 10.40 8.59 -25.21
N HIS A 8 9.64 7.62 -25.72
CA HIS A 8 9.75 6.22 -25.34
C HIS A 8 11.12 5.63 -25.66
N LYS A 9 11.67 5.97 -26.84
CA LYS A 9 13.03 5.54 -27.25
C LYS A 9 14.10 6.11 -26.31
N LEU A 10 13.97 7.39 -25.95
CA LEU A 10 14.92 8.09 -25.08
C LEU A 10 14.88 7.53 -23.65
N SER A 11 13.68 7.31 -23.08
CA SER A 11 13.51 6.71 -21.75
C SER A 11 14.11 5.32 -21.68
N LYS A 12 13.92 4.51 -22.74
CA LYS A 12 14.52 3.17 -22.83
C LYS A 12 16.05 3.24 -22.87
N GLN A 13 16.60 4.21 -23.59
CA GLN A 13 18.05 4.42 -23.64
C GLN A 13 18.58 4.79 -22.24
N TRP A 14 17.98 5.76 -21.57
CA TRP A 14 18.38 6.15 -20.21
C TRP A 14 18.38 4.99 -19.22
N LEU A 15 17.34 4.14 -19.25
CA LEU A 15 17.27 2.96 -18.41
C LEU A 15 18.35 1.92 -18.75
N ASN A 16 18.71 1.79 -20.05
CA ASN A 16 19.79 0.90 -20.46
C ASN A 16 21.17 1.39 -20.00
N ASP A 17 21.39 2.69 -20.04
CA ASP A 17 22.68 3.31 -19.72
C ASP A 17 22.83 3.53 -18.19
N ALA A 18 21.72 3.55 -17.43
CA ALA A 18 21.76 3.74 -15.99
C ALA A 18 22.37 2.53 -15.28
N GLU A 19 23.25 2.80 -14.33
CA GLU A 19 23.83 1.81 -13.41
C GLU A 19 23.04 1.72 -12.09
N ARG A 20 22.39 2.82 -11.68
CA ARG A 20 21.61 2.92 -10.46
C ARG A 20 20.28 3.63 -10.74
N VAL A 21 19.20 2.91 -10.58
CA VAL A 21 17.83 3.42 -10.77
C VAL A 21 17.15 3.52 -9.41
N VAL A 22 16.56 4.66 -9.12
CA VAL A 22 15.60 4.83 -8.03
C VAL A 22 14.22 5.02 -8.65
N ALA A 23 13.24 4.25 -8.21
CA ALA A 23 11.87 4.35 -8.66
C ALA A 23 10.97 4.87 -7.55
N LEU A 24 10.04 5.78 -7.89
CA LEU A 24 8.95 6.21 -7.02
C LEU A 24 7.63 5.79 -7.67
N THR A 25 6.82 5.04 -6.93
CA THR A 25 5.52 4.56 -7.41
C THR A 25 4.36 5.03 -6.54
N GLY A 26 3.19 5.12 -7.14
CA GLY A 26 1.93 5.47 -6.49
C GLY A 26 0.77 4.65 -7.07
N ALA A 27 -0.47 4.97 -6.69
CA ALA A 27 -1.66 4.16 -6.97
C ALA A 27 -1.87 3.81 -8.45
N GLY A 28 -1.38 4.65 -9.38
CA GLY A 28 -1.50 4.42 -10.81
C GLY A 28 -0.85 3.12 -11.31
N ILE A 29 0.21 2.61 -10.64
CA ILE A 29 0.83 1.34 -11.04
C ILE A 29 -0.05 0.12 -10.71
N SER A 30 -1.00 0.26 -9.77
CA SER A 30 -1.85 -0.81 -9.28
C SER A 30 -3.27 -0.80 -9.87
N THR A 31 -3.62 0.20 -10.69
CA THR A 31 -4.97 0.29 -11.31
C THR A 31 -5.27 -0.88 -12.23
N ASP A 32 -4.30 -1.31 -13.04
CA ASP A 32 -4.42 -2.50 -13.89
C ASP A 32 -4.50 -3.82 -13.09
N SER A 33 -4.14 -3.78 -11.82
CA SER A 33 -4.27 -4.89 -10.87
C SER A 33 -5.65 -4.95 -10.20
N GLY A 34 -6.57 -4.05 -10.56
CA GLY A 34 -7.92 -3.97 -9.99
C GLY A 34 -8.01 -3.18 -8.68
N ILE A 35 -6.94 -2.51 -8.25
CA ILE A 35 -6.95 -1.64 -7.08
C ILE A 35 -7.23 -0.21 -7.55
N PRO A 36 -8.36 0.41 -7.15
CA PRO A 36 -8.66 1.77 -7.56
C PRO A 36 -7.68 2.77 -6.94
N ASP A 37 -7.36 3.82 -7.67
CA ASP A 37 -6.68 4.97 -7.12
C ASP A 37 -7.61 5.81 -6.20
N PHE A 38 -7.10 6.91 -5.64
CA PHE A 38 -7.88 7.72 -4.73
C PHE A 38 -8.68 8.83 -5.43
N ARG A 39 -8.10 9.50 -6.43
CA ARG A 39 -8.59 10.76 -7.02
C ARG A 39 -8.85 10.69 -8.52
N GLY A 40 -8.55 9.57 -9.17
CA GLY A 40 -8.85 9.36 -10.59
C GLY A 40 -10.37 9.32 -10.85
N PRO A 41 -10.82 9.25 -12.11
CA PRO A 41 -12.23 9.22 -12.46
C PRO A 41 -13.01 8.06 -11.82
N GLN A 42 -12.31 6.98 -11.47
CA GLN A 42 -12.85 5.81 -10.76
C GLN A 42 -12.33 5.70 -9.33
N GLY A 43 -11.66 6.74 -8.83
CA GLY A 43 -11.00 6.75 -7.53
C GLY A 43 -11.97 6.65 -6.36
N VAL A 44 -11.48 6.10 -5.26
CA VAL A 44 -12.28 5.83 -4.06
C VAL A 44 -12.94 7.10 -3.53
N TRP A 45 -12.21 8.21 -3.43
CA TRP A 45 -12.74 9.47 -2.90
C TRP A 45 -13.59 10.24 -3.92
N THR A 46 -13.41 9.98 -5.22
CA THR A 46 -14.28 10.52 -6.27
C THR A 46 -15.67 9.91 -6.19
N LYS A 47 -15.73 8.61 -5.83
CA LYS A 47 -17.01 7.87 -5.71
C LYS A 47 -17.67 8.04 -4.35
N ASP A 48 -16.87 8.11 -3.29
CA ASP A 48 -17.33 8.25 -1.90
C ASP A 48 -16.44 9.26 -1.15
N PRO A 49 -16.83 10.55 -1.11
CA PRO A 49 -16.08 11.57 -0.37
C PRO A 49 -15.97 11.30 1.13
N ASP A 50 -16.90 10.53 1.73
CA ASP A 50 -16.85 10.17 3.14
C ASP A 50 -15.81 9.08 3.43
N ALA A 51 -15.34 8.35 2.41
CA ALA A 51 -14.29 7.34 2.56
C ALA A 51 -12.94 7.93 3.03
N GLU A 52 -12.71 9.23 2.83
CA GLU A 52 -11.52 9.92 3.37
C GLU A 52 -11.46 9.85 4.90
N LYS A 53 -12.62 9.95 5.57
CA LYS A 53 -12.73 9.86 7.04
C LYS A 53 -12.23 8.52 7.59
N LEU A 54 -12.42 7.43 6.85
CA LEU A 54 -11.94 6.09 7.22
C LEU A 54 -10.41 6.00 7.22
N SER A 55 -9.75 6.93 6.54
CA SER A 55 -8.29 7.01 6.41
C SER A 55 -7.66 8.07 7.32
N ASP A 56 -8.44 8.84 8.11
CA ASP A 56 -7.93 9.85 9.06
C ASP A 56 -7.76 9.23 10.45
N ILE A 57 -6.55 9.37 11.01
CA ILE A 57 -6.21 8.76 12.29
C ILE A 57 -7.06 9.27 13.45
N ARG A 58 -7.45 10.53 13.45
CA ARG A 58 -8.22 11.14 14.54
C ARG A 58 -9.61 10.52 14.62
N HIS A 59 -10.27 10.36 13.47
CA HIS A 59 -11.58 9.71 13.38
C HIS A 59 -11.48 8.23 13.75
N TYR A 60 -10.46 7.54 13.24
CA TYR A 60 -10.23 6.12 13.53
C TYR A 60 -10.06 5.86 15.03
N LEU A 61 -9.27 6.68 15.74
CA LEU A 61 -9.02 6.49 17.16
C LEU A 61 -10.24 6.88 18.02
N ALA A 62 -10.98 7.92 17.63
CA ALA A 62 -12.07 8.46 18.46
C ALA A 62 -13.37 7.68 18.32
N ASP A 63 -13.69 7.09 17.15
CA ASP A 63 -15.01 6.55 16.86
C ASP A 63 -14.99 5.06 16.52
N PRO A 64 -15.55 4.19 17.41
CA PRO A 64 -15.69 2.75 17.13
C PRO A 64 -16.49 2.45 15.85
N ALA A 65 -17.48 3.28 15.48
CA ALA A 65 -18.24 3.05 14.25
C ALA A 65 -17.38 3.26 12.99
N ILE A 66 -16.46 4.22 13.03
CA ILE A 66 -15.47 4.41 11.97
C ILE A 66 -14.52 3.20 11.88
N ARG A 67 -14.03 2.69 13.02
CA ARG A 67 -13.16 1.50 13.04
C ARG A 67 -13.85 0.28 12.45
N LYS A 68 -15.11 0.00 12.85
CA LYS A 68 -15.90 -1.10 12.30
C LYS A 68 -16.06 -1.01 10.79
N LYS A 69 -16.38 0.18 10.27
CA LYS A 69 -16.45 0.41 8.82
C LYS A 69 -15.09 0.22 8.14
N ALA A 70 -14.00 0.70 8.75
CA ALA A 70 -12.66 0.53 8.20
C ALA A 70 -12.25 -0.96 8.19
N TRP A 71 -12.57 -1.74 9.22
CA TRP A 71 -12.33 -3.18 9.27
C TRP A 71 -13.15 -3.94 8.22
N GLN A 72 -14.44 -3.59 8.06
CA GLN A 72 -15.25 -4.17 7.01
C GLN A 72 -14.69 -3.87 5.61
N ALA A 73 -14.28 -2.62 5.36
CA ALA A 73 -13.62 -2.24 4.10
C ALA A 73 -12.30 -3.00 3.88
N ARG A 74 -11.56 -3.36 4.95
CA ARG A 74 -10.38 -4.22 4.85
C ARG A 74 -10.75 -5.66 4.48
N LEU A 75 -11.79 -6.21 5.11
CA LEU A 75 -12.27 -7.56 4.83
C LEU A 75 -12.68 -7.71 3.37
N ASP A 76 -13.39 -6.72 2.82
CA ASP A 76 -13.93 -6.72 1.46
C ASP A 76 -12.95 -6.16 0.41
N SER A 77 -11.73 -5.83 0.80
CA SER A 77 -10.77 -5.15 -0.08
C SER A 77 -10.35 -6.02 -1.27
N PRO A 78 -10.36 -5.47 -2.50
CA PRO A 78 -9.86 -6.17 -3.68
C PRO A 78 -8.36 -6.49 -3.61
N VAL A 79 -7.62 -5.86 -2.72
CA VAL A 79 -6.17 -6.05 -2.55
C VAL A 79 -5.79 -7.52 -2.27
N TRP A 80 -6.71 -8.30 -1.68
CA TRP A 80 -6.45 -9.71 -1.34
C TRP A 80 -6.39 -10.62 -2.56
N GLN A 81 -7.01 -10.23 -3.68
CA GLN A 81 -7.07 -10.99 -4.93
C GLN A 81 -6.22 -10.35 -6.03
N ALA A 82 -5.72 -9.14 -5.80
CA ALA A 82 -4.94 -8.39 -6.77
C ALA A 82 -3.62 -9.12 -7.10
N GLN A 83 -3.27 -9.11 -8.37
CA GLN A 83 -2.00 -9.66 -8.88
C GLN A 83 -1.12 -8.51 -9.40
N PRO A 84 0.21 -8.63 -9.30
CA PRO A 84 1.11 -7.64 -9.86
C PRO A 84 0.88 -7.43 -11.35
N GLY A 85 0.77 -6.17 -11.77
CA GLY A 85 0.69 -5.78 -13.18
C GLY A 85 2.06 -5.66 -13.85
N ALA A 86 2.06 -5.33 -15.13
CA ALA A 86 3.27 -5.22 -15.95
C ALA A 86 4.31 -4.25 -15.37
N GLY A 87 3.87 -3.13 -14.78
CA GLY A 87 4.76 -2.17 -14.12
C GLY A 87 5.52 -2.76 -12.95
N HIS A 88 4.84 -3.56 -12.10
CA HIS A 88 5.46 -4.24 -10.97
C HIS A 88 6.52 -5.24 -11.44
N HIS A 89 6.19 -6.08 -12.42
CA HIS A 89 7.14 -7.04 -12.99
C HIS A 89 8.33 -6.38 -13.68
N ALA A 90 8.14 -5.22 -14.32
CA ALA A 90 9.23 -4.46 -14.92
C ALA A 90 10.23 -3.97 -13.86
N LEU A 91 9.76 -3.50 -12.71
CA LEU A 91 10.63 -3.08 -11.60
C LEU A 91 11.33 -4.27 -10.95
N ALA A 92 10.65 -5.39 -10.76
CA ALA A 92 11.30 -6.63 -10.31
C ALA A 92 12.39 -7.08 -11.30
N ARG A 93 12.15 -6.92 -12.60
CA ARG A 93 13.17 -7.23 -13.61
C ARG A 93 14.38 -6.29 -13.54
N LEU A 94 14.17 -5.00 -13.29
CA LEU A 94 15.28 -4.04 -13.09
C LEU A 94 16.14 -4.41 -11.88
N GLU A 95 15.53 -4.90 -10.82
CA GLU A 95 16.26 -5.40 -9.64
C GLU A 95 17.09 -6.64 -9.98
N GLN A 96 16.51 -7.62 -10.67
CA GLN A 96 17.22 -8.82 -11.12
C GLN A 96 18.43 -8.51 -12.03
N LEU A 97 18.36 -7.40 -12.77
CA LEU A 97 19.46 -6.90 -13.61
C LEU A 97 20.51 -6.12 -12.80
N GLY A 98 20.36 -6.00 -11.48
CA GLY A 98 21.24 -5.23 -10.60
C GLY A 98 21.17 -3.72 -10.80
N LYS A 99 20.15 -3.21 -11.49
CA LYS A 99 19.99 -1.79 -11.80
C LYS A 99 19.11 -1.03 -10.81
N LEU A 100 18.10 -1.66 -10.24
CA LEU A 100 17.21 -1.03 -9.27
C LEU A 100 17.91 -0.97 -7.91
N HIS A 101 18.21 0.24 -7.46
CA HIS A 101 18.86 0.49 -6.18
C HIS A 101 17.84 0.61 -5.04
N THR A 102 16.75 1.36 -5.29
CA THR A 102 15.70 1.60 -4.31
C THR A 102 14.37 1.78 -5.04
N LEU A 103 13.34 1.16 -4.50
CA LEU A 103 11.96 1.30 -4.94
C LEU A 103 11.15 1.90 -3.81
N ILE A 104 10.84 3.18 -3.91
CA ILE A 104 10.00 3.89 -2.95
C ILE A 104 8.56 3.80 -3.44
N THR A 105 7.67 3.30 -2.59
CA THR A 105 6.25 3.24 -2.96
C THR A 105 5.36 3.95 -1.95
N GLN A 106 4.39 4.71 -2.46
CA GLN A 106 3.28 5.26 -1.68
C GLN A 106 2.17 4.22 -1.47
N ASN A 107 2.21 3.11 -2.21
CA ASN A 107 1.20 2.07 -2.13
C ASN A 107 1.41 1.19 -0.91
N ILE A 108 0.30 0.68 -0.40
CA ILE A 108 0.25 -0.17 0.80
C ILE A 108 -0.09 -1.62 0.45
N ASP A 109 -0.20 -1.95 -0.84
CA ASP A 109 -0.80 -3.19 -1.34
C ASP A 109 0.15 -4.41 -1.30
N GLY A 110 1.46 -4.18 -1.22
CA GLY A 110 2.49 -5.22 -1.22
C GLY A 110 2.69 -5.89 -2.59
N LEU A 111 2.22 -5.28 -3.70
CA LEU A 111 2.31 -5.89 -5.03
C LEU A 111 3.74 -5.88 -5.58
N HIS A 112 4.60 -4.98 -5.16
CA HIS A 112 6.01 -5.01 -5.54
C HIS A 112 6.72 -6.26 -5.01
N GLN A 113 6.51 -6.59 -3.74
CA GLN A 113 7.05 -7.80 -3.13
C GLN A 113 6.47 -9.06 -3.79
N LEU A 114 5.16 -9.07 -4.10
CA LEU A 114 4.52 -10.17 -4.83
C LEU A 114 5.05 -10.31 -6.27
N ALA A 115 5.51 -9.24 -6.90
CA ALA A 115 6.15 -9.27 -8.21
C ALA A 115 7.56 -9.84 -8.19
N GLY A 116 8.16 -9.96 -6.99
CA GLY A 116 9.51 -10.49 -6.79
C GLY A 116 10.57 -9.45 -6.43
N ASN A 117 10.19 -8.20 -6.13
CA ASN A 117 11.12 -7.26 -5.53
C ASN A 117 11.48 -7.68 -4.10
N SER A 118 12.75 -7.57 -3.73
CA SER A 118 13.21 -7.90 -2.38
C SER A 118 12.74 -6.85 -1.37
N PRO A 119 12.41 -7.26 -0.13
CA PRO A 119 12.03 -6.30 0.93
C PRO A 119 13.11 -5.26 1.22
N ASP A 120 14.39 -5.58 0.99
CA ASP A 120 15.51 -4.67 1.25
C ASP A 120 15.61 -3.53 0.24
N VAL A 121 14.97 -3.68 -0.93
CA VAL A 121 14.94 -2.68 -2.00
C VAL A 121 13.68 -1.83 -1.93
N VAL A 122 12.58 -2.37 -1.35
CA VAL A 122 11.27 -1.70 -1.31
C VAL A 122 11.08 -0.91 -0.02
N VAL A 123 10.87 0.40 -0.15
CA VAL A 123 10.51 1.30 0.95
C VAL A 123 9.02 1.65 0.83
N GLU A 124 8.19 1.12 1.73
CA GLU A 124 6.75 1.38 1.80
C GLU A 124 6.50 2.62 2.69
N ILE A 125 6.67 3.83 2.16
CA ILE A 125 6.63 5.09 2.95
C ILE A 125 5.27 5.35 3.62
N HIS A 126 4.19 4.71 3.17
CA HIS A 126 2.88 4.74 3.83
C HIS A 126 2.57 3.44 4.58
N GLY A 127 3.56 2.61 4.84
CA GLY A 127 3.39 1.32 5.49
C GLY A 127 2.66 0.29 4.62
N THR A 128 2.13 -0.75 5.26
CA THR A 128 1.54 -1.88 4.54
C THR A 128 0.16 -2.29 5.07
N VAL A 129 -0.73 -2.68 4.16
CA VAL A 129 -2.02 -3.29 4.51
C VAL A 129 -1.86 -4.76 4.92
N ARG A 130 -0.70 -5.35 4.64
CA ARG A 130 -0.44 -6.78 4.93
C ARG A 130 -0.25 -7.08 6.41
N LYS A 131 -0.05 -6.05 7.24
CA LYS A 131 0.15 -6.20 8.68
C LYS A 131 -0.83 -5.35 9.48
N VAL A 132 -1.02 -5.73 10.73
CA VAL A 132 -1.80 -5.02 11.75
C VAL A 132 -0.90 -4.71 12.92
N ARG A 133 -0.99 -3.49 13.43
CA ARG A 133 -0.28 -3.04 14.62
C ARG A 133 -1.24 -2.57 15.70
N CYS A 134 -0.83 -2.70 16.95
CA CYS A 134 -1.49 -2.04 18.07
C CYS A 134 -1.07 -0.56 18.13
N MET A 135 -2.02 0.31 18.48
CA MET A 135 -1.75 1.74 18.68
C MET A 135 -1.19 2.07 20.06
N SER A 136 -1.15 1.07 20.97
CA SER A 136 -0.77 1.25 22.39
C SER A 136 0.43 0.42 22.84
N CYS A 137 0.79 -0.64 22.10
CA CYS A 137 1.94 -1.50 22.42
C CYS A 137 2.67 -1.94 21.14
N THR A 138 3.68 -2.80 21.29
CA THR A 138 4.52 -3.29 20.19
C THR A 138 3.91 -4.45 19.38
N TYR A 139 2.66 -4.85 19.68
CA TYR A 139 2.00 -5.93 18.96
C TYR A 139 1.94 -5.64 17.46
N LEU A 140 2.44 -6.59 16.68
CA LEU A 140 2.45 -6.55 15.22
C LEU A 140 2.21 -7.97 14.70
N VAL A 141 1.25 -8.13 13.80
CA VAL A 141 0.83 -9.44 13.27
C VAL A 141 0.43 -9.32 11.79
N ASP A 142 0.41 -10.43 11.07
CA ASP A 142 -0.11 -10.46 9.71
C ASP A 142 -1.61 -10.15 9.69
N MET A 143 -2.03 -9.41 8.66
CA MET A 143 -3.43 -9.00 8.50
C MET A 143 -4.37 -10.21 8.43
N SER A 144 -3.94 -11.34 7.87
CA SER A 144 -4.74 -12.58 7.77
C SER A 144 -5.30 -13.03 9.13
N VAL A 145 -4.50 -12.90 10.20
CA VAL A 145 -4.92 -13.27 11.56
C VAL A 145 -6.12 -12.43 12.04
N VAL A 146 -6.10 -11.12 11.76
CA VAL A 146 -7.19 -10.23 12.16
C VAL A 146 -8.39 -10.35 11.24
N LEU A 147 -8.19 -10.57 9.93
CA LEU A 147 -9.28 -10.86 9.00
C LEU A 147 -10.03 -12.13 9.37
N GLU A 148 -9.34 -13.13 9.93
CA GLU A 148 -9.98 -14.34 10.43
C GLU A 148 -10.88 -14.03 11.65
N ARG A 149 -10.43 -13.22 12.60
CA ARG A 149 -11.26 -12.75 13.73
C ARG A 149 -12.54 -12.03 13.25
N LEU A 150 -12.40 -11.18 12.22
CA LEU A 150 -13.56 -10.49 11.60
C LEU A 150 -14.55 -11.49 10.97
N ARG A 151 -14.04 -12.53 10.28
CA ARG A 151 -14.90 -13.59 9.71
C ARG A 151 -15.64 -14.40 10.79
N TYR A 152 -15.06 -14.51 11.99
CA TYR A 152 -15.71 -15.15 13.14
C TYR A 152 -16.64 -14.22 13.94
N GLY A 153 -16.90 -12.98 13.43
CA GLY A 153 -17.93 -12.10 13.95
C GLY A 153 -17.43 -10.98 14.86
N GLU A 154 -16.10 -10.84 15.06
CA GLU A 154 -15.59 -9.61 15.67
C GLU A 154 -15.73 -8.46 14.66
N ASP A 155 -16.18 -7.30 15.11
CA ASP A 155 -16.36 -6.13 14.23
C ASP A 155 -15.40 -4.95 14.52
N ASP A 156 -14.81 -4.92 15.72
CA ASP A 156 -13.77 -3.98 16.16
C ASP A 156 -12.72 -4.71 17.01
N PRO A 157 -11.86 -5.55 16.39
CA PRO A 157 -10.93 -6.39 17.11
C PRO A 157 -9.93 -5.57 17.92
N SER A 158 -9.79 -5.93 19.20
CA SER A 158 -8.83 -5.33 20.13
C SER A 158 -7.51 -6.11 20.16
N CYS A 159 -6.47 -5.45 20.66
CA CYS A 159 -5.15 -6.06 20.83
C CYS A 159 -5.22 -7.18 21.90
N PRO A 160 -4.73 -8.39 21.60
CA PRO A 160 -4.74 -9.49 22.57
C PRO A 160 -3.80 -9.24 23.76
N ASP A 161 -2.75 -8.43 23.59
CA ASP A 161 -1.74 -8.20 24.61
C ASP A 161 -2.13 -7.10 25.62
N CYS A 162 -2.82 -6.04 25.14
CA CYS A 162 -3.09 -4.86 25.97
C CYS A 162 -4.52 -4.31 25.84
N SER A 163 -5.40 -4.98 25.09
CA SER A 163 -6.75 -4.52 24.76
C SER A 163 -6.82 -3.16 24.02
N GLY A 164 -5.69 -2.65 23.55
CA GLY A 164 -5.60 -1.41 22.79
C GLY A 164 -6.19 -1.54 21.38
N ILE A 165 -6.36 -0.39 20.71
CA ILE A 165 -6.90 -0.32 19.36
C ILE A 165 -5.92 -0.96 18.36
N LEU A 166 -6.42 -1.89 17.54
CA LEU A 166 -5.70 -2.42 16.38
C LEU A 166 -5.98 -1.58 15.14
N LYS A 167 -4.97 -1.46 14.29
CA LYS A 167 -5.05 -0.75 13.02
C LYS A 167 -4.14 -1.44 11.99
N SER A 168 -4.52 -1.41 10.70
CA SER A 168 -3.56 -1.79 9.65
C SER A 168 -2.26 -0.99 9.80
N ALA A 169 -1.11 -1.63 9.56
CA ALA A 169 0.20 -0.99 9.70
C ALA A 169 0.49 0.02 8.56
N THR A 170 -0.51 0.81 8.22
CA THR A 170 -0.47 1.86 7.22
C THR A 170 -0.35 3.23 7.89
N ILE A 171 0.18 4.23 7.19
CA ILE A 171 0.15 5.62 7.63
C ILE A 171 -1.19 6.22 7.21
N SER A 172 -1.98 6.69 8.18
CA SER A 172 -3.25 7.38 7.93
C SER A 172 -3.02 8.89 7.80
N PHE A 173 -3.97 9.60 7.20
CA PHE A 173 -3.94 11.07 7.21
C PHE A 173 -3.87 11.58 8.65
N GLY A 174 -3.00 12.58 8.88
CA GLY A 174 -2.72 13.12 10.21
C GLY A 174 -1.69 12.33 11.02
N GLN A 175 -1.11 11.24 10.48
CA GLN A 175 0.06 10.58 11.04
C GLN A 175 1.35 11.07 10.35
N ASN A 176 2.43 11.13 11.11
CA ASN A 176 3.76 11.35 10.54
C ASN A 176 4.24 10.09 9.81
N LEU A 177 5.04 10.29 8.78
CA LEU A 177 5.83 9.22 8.18
C LEU A 177 6.84 8.67 9.20
N VAL A 178 7.28 7.45 8.98
CA VAL A 178 8.32 6.83 9.81
C VAL A 178 9.65 7.49 9.44
N PRO A 179 10.39 8.10 10.41
CA PRO A 179 11.63 8.84 10.09
C PRO A 179 12.70 7.97 9.42
N GLU A 180 12.74 6.68 9.75
CA GLU A 180 13.70 5.72 9.23
C GLU A 180 13.45 5.39 7.74
N ASP A 181 12.25 5.69 7.22
CA ASP A 181 11.86 5.49 5.82
C ASP A 181 12.12 6.74 4.95
N LEU A 182 12.58 7.84 5.56
CA LEU A 182 12.88 9.11 4.90
C LEU A 182 14.38 9.36 4.75
#